data_5b6518872227d8d9dac4da78092dc1dd
#
_entry.id   5b6518872227d8d9dac4da78092dc1dd
#
_cell.length_a   1.000
_cell.length_b   1.000
_cell.length_c   1.000
_cell.angle_alpha   90.00
_cell.angle_beta   90.00
_cell.angle_gamma   90.00
#
_symmetry.space_group_name_H-M   'P 1'
#
loop_
_entity.id
_entity.type
_entity.pdbx_description
1 polymer ?
#
loop_
_entity_poly.entity_id
_entity_poly.type
_entity_poly.pdbx_seq_one_letter_code
_entity_poly.pdbx_strand_id
1 'polypeptide(L)'
;MNNLYKLIIIFPVLITGCSPNVVDENKVIQKIDSLDMNIFSNEGEKIYSVKSPYSSYDKNKQKFQLRETTINIFKGDETKYIIDSDESSLSNNNKHLELKGNVKMITINQEDEILYADSFSWNIDETY
;
A
#
# COMPACT_ATOMS: atom_id res chain seq x y z
N MET A 1 34.92 -69.33 19.84
CA MET A 1 33.65 -68.62 20.24
C MET A 1 33.85 -67.17 20.02
N ASN A 2 33.34 -66.68 18.92
CA ASN A 2 33.57 -65.31 18.48
C ASN A 2 32.28 -64.53 18.73
N ASN A 3 32.28 -63.73 19.76
CA ASN A 3 31.21 -62.74 19.96
C ASN A 3 31.56 -61.45 19.26
N LEU A 4 31.00 -61.31 18.07
CA LEU A 4 31.09 -60.12 17.27
C LEU A 4 29.99 -59.15 17.71
N TYR A 5 30.31 -58.23 18.59
CA TYR A 5 29.40 -57.15 18.94
C TYR A 5 29.36 -56.17 17.79
N LYS A 6 28.28 -56.24 17.01
CA LYS A 6 27.95 -55.20 16.05
C LYS A 6 27.55 -53.95 16.81
N LEU A 7 28.44 -53.00 16.86
CA LEU A 7 28.20 -51.67 17.34
C LEU A 7 27.32 -50.93 16.29
N ILE A 8 26.01 -50.89 16.51
CA ILE A 8 25.08 -50.13 15.71
C ILE A 8 25.19 -48.69 16.20
N ILE A 9 25.94 -47.87 15.48
CA ILE A 9 25.98 -46.42 15.68
C ILE A 9 24.67 -45.86 15.07
N ILE A 10 23.71 -45.57 15.95
CA ILE A 10 22.51 -44.84 15.57
C ILE A 10 22.90 -43.38 15.46
N PHE A 11 23.03 -42.89 14.24
CA PHE A 11 23.20 -41.49 13.94
C PHE A 11 21.85 -40.78 14.12
N PRO A 12 21.67 -39.82 15.08
CA PRO A 12 20.46 -39.04 15.12
C PRO A 12 20.49 -38.06 13.96
N VAL A 13 19.65 -38.29 12.96
CA VAL A 13 19.38 -37.34 11.91
C VAL A 13 18.60 -36.19 12.54
N LEU A 14 19.30 -35.10 12.86
CA LEU A 14 18.67 -33.85 13.22
C LEU A 14 18.00 -33.28 11.97
N ILE A 15 16.73 -33.58 11.81
CA ILE A 15 15.87 -32.92 10.84
C ILE A 15 15.59 -31.54 11.41
N THR A 16 16.44 -30.58 11.09
CA THR A 16 16.09 -29.16 11.26
C THR A 16 15.02 -28.84 10.24
N GLY A 17 13.77 -29.04 10.66
CA GLY A 17 12.62 -28.58 9.88
C GLY A 17 12.67 -27.07 9.79
N CYS A 18 13.02 -26.53 8.62
CA CYS A 18 12.65 -25.17 8.28
C CYS A 18 11.14 -25.10 8.36
N SER A 19 10.61 -24.41 9.36
CA SER A 19 9.19 -24.04 9.38
C SER A 19 8.98 -23.11 8.19
N PRO A 20 8.19 -23.50 7.17
CA PRO A 20 7.77 -22.52 6.17
C PRO A 20 7.00 -21.45 6.94
N ASN A 21 7.36 -20.18 6.75
CA ASN A 21 6.53 -19.09 7.19
C ASN A 21 5.19 -19.27 6.48
N VAL A 22 4.24 -19.86 7.18
CA VAL A 22 2.86 -19.96 6.72
C VAL A 22 2.34 -18.54 6.71
N VAL A 23 2.38 -17.91 5.54
CA VAL A 23 1.63 -16.69 5.29
C VAL A 23 0.19 -17.08 5.52
N ASP A 24 -0.43 -16.56 6.58
CA ASP A 24 -1.81 -16.81 6.92
C ASP A 24 -2.69 -16.19 5.82
N GLU A 25 -3.01 -16.99 4.79
CA GLU A 25 -3.84 -16.56 3.65
C GLU A 25 -5.27 -16.16 4.08
N ASN A 26 -5.64 -16.45 5.32
CA ASN A 26 -6.94 -16.09 5.90
C ASN A 26 -6.97 -14.70 6.55
N LYS A 27 -5.85 -14.00 6.61
CA LYS A 27 -5.85 -12.63 7.12
C LYS A 27 -6.62 -11.72 6.17
N VAL A 28 -7.78 -11.24 6.64
CA VAL A 28 -8.64 -10.30 5.91
C VAL A 28 -7.93 -8.96 5.68
N ILE A 29 -7.13 -8.53 6.66
CA ILE A 29 -6.37 -7.28 6.60
C ILE A 29 -4.89 -7.62 6.44
N GLN A 30 -4.30 -7.14 5.36
CA GLN A 30 -2.87 -7.24 5.08
C GLN A 30 -2.19 -5.92 5.40
N LYS A 31 -1.16 -5.97 6.26
CA LYS A 31 -0.29 -4.82 6.52
C LYS A 31 0.72 -4.68 5.38
N ILE A 32 0.90 -3.45 4.91
CA ILE A 32 1.87 -3.07 3.88
C ILE A 32 2.77 -1.99 4.50
N ASP A 33 4.07 -2.24 4.63
CA ASP A 33 4.97 -1.33 5.36
C ASP A 33 5.21 -0.01 4.62
N SER A 34 5.18 -0.02 3.31
CA SER A 34 5.33 1.18 2.49
C SER A 34 4.57 1.01 1.20
N LEU A 35 3.70 1.96 0.89
CA LEU A 35 2.98 2.02 -0.37
C LEU A 35 3.53 3.14 -1.24
N ASP A 36 3.88 2.80 -2.47
CA ASP A 36 4.17 3.74 -3.55
C ASP A 36 3.44 3.23 -4.80
N MET A 37 2.39 3.91 -5.19
CA MET A 37 1.49 3.47 -6.26
C MET A 37 1.23 4.59 -7.25
N ASN A 38 1.27 4.24 -8.54
CA ASN A 38 0.88 5.13 -9.62
C ASN A 38 -0.43 4.64 -10.24
N ILE A 39 -1.36 5.53 -10.45
CA ILE A 39 -2.65 5.25 -11.08
C ILE A 39 -2.69 5.91 -12.46
N PHE A 40 -3.09 5.12 -13.45
CA PHE A 40 -3.12 5.50 -14.86
C PHE A 40 -4.54 5.46 -15.38
N SER A 41 -4.83 6.31 -16.37
CA SER A 41 -6.06 6.25 -17.15
C SER A 41 -6.07 5.03 -18.06
N ASN A 42 -7.24 4.74 -18.67
CA ASN A 42 -7.37 3.69 -19.69
C ASN A 42 -6.49 3.96 -20.93
N GLU A 43 -6.09 5.20 -21.14
CA GLU A 43 -5.23 5.64 -22.25
C GLU A 43 -3.74 5.59 -21.89
N GLY A 44 -3.40 5.20 -20.64
CA GLY A 44 -2.03 5.06 -20.15
C GLY A 44 -1.41 6.35 -19.61
N GLU A 45 -2.18 7.41 -19.44
CA GLU A 45 -1.72 8.65 -18.80
C GLU A 45 -1.71 8.51 -17.28
N LYS A 46 -0.65 8.97 -16.62
CA LYS A 46 -0.58 9.02 -15.17
C LYS A 46 -1.57 10.06 -14.65
N ILE A 47 -2.52 9.63 -13.82
CA ILE A 47 -3.52 10.51 -13.22
C ILE A 47 -3.03 11.02 -11.88
N TYR A 48 -2.62 10.10 -10.98
CA TYR A 48 -2.06 10.47 -9.69
C TYR A 48 -1.12 9.39 -9.15
N SER A 49 -0.29 9.76 -8.20
CA SER A 49 0.52 8.84 -7.40
C SER A 49 0.18 8.98 -5.92
N VAL A 50 0.28 7.89 -5.20
CA VAL A 50 0.03 7.81 -3.75
C VAL A 50 1.25 7.25 -3.06
N LYS A 51 1.72 7.92 -2.02
CA LYS A 51 2.77 7.44 -1.14
C LYS A 51 2.30 7.45 0.30
N SER A 52 2.56 6.37 1.01
CA SER A 52 2.26 6.24 2.44
C SER A 52 3.27 5.32 3.10
N PRO A 53 3.90 5.75 4.20
CA PRO A 53 4.81 4.89 4.96
C PRO A 53 4.08 3.76 5.70
N TYR A 54 2.77 3.95 5.98
CA TYR A 54 1.97 2.98 6.72
C TYR A 54 0.66 2.72 5.99
N SER A 55 0.47 1.49 5.53
CA SER A 55 -0.74 1.10 4.82
C SER A 55 -1.21 -0.29 5.20
N SER A 56 -2.48 -0.54 4.94
CA SER A 56 -3.09 -1.85 5.03
C SER A 56 -4.13 -2.04 3.93
N TYR A 57 -4.34 -3.28 3.53
CA TYR A 57 -5.36 -3.63 2.55
C TYR A 57 -6.39 -4.56 3.19
N ASP A 58 -7.66 -4.16 3.15
CA ASP A 58 -8.80 -4.96 3.57
C ASP A 58 -9.36 -5.71 2.36
N LYS A 59 -9.17 -7.04 2.35
CA LYS A 59 -9.63 -7.92 1.25
C LYS A 59 -11.16 -7.95 1.12
N ASN A 60 -11.89 -7.89 2.23
CA ASN A 60 -13.34 -7.95 2.21
C ASN A 60 -13.97 -6.67 1.67
N LYS A 61 -13.40 -5.53 2.03
CA LYS A 61 -13.85 -4.22 1.57
C LYS A 61 -13.19 -3.78 0.28
N GLN A 62 -12.15 -4.50 -0.20
CA GLN A 62 -11.31 -4.12 -1.33
C GLN A 62 -10.82 -2.67 -1.21
N LYS A 63 -10.29 -2.33 -0.03
CA LYS A 63 -9.99 -0.96 0.33
C LYS A 63 -8.59 -0.88 0.96
N PHE A 64 -7.79 0.07 0.49
CA PHE A 64 -6.57 0.49 1.16
C PHE A 64 -6.88 1.51 2.26
N GLN A 65 -6.24 1.35 3.41
CA GLN A 65 -6.19 2.34 4.48
C GLN A 65 -4.76 2.82 4.61
N LEU A 66 -4.56 4.12 4.59
CA LEU A 66 -3.25 4.75 4.52
C LEU A 66 -3.10 5.79 5.62
N ARG A 67 -1.87 6.01 6.08
CA ARG A 67 -1.51 7.06 7.03
C ARG A 67 -0.36 7.88 6.50
N GLU A 68 -0.33 9.16 6.89
CA GLU A 68 0.71 10.10 6.45
C GLU A 68 0.86 10.09 4.93
N THR A 69 -0.27 10.31 4.25
CA THR A 69 -0.37 10.13 2.82
C THR A 69 0.02 11.39 2.08
N THR A 70 0.84 11.22 1.04
CA THR A 70 1.12 12.26 0.04
C THR A 70 0.62 11.80 -1.32
N ILE A 71 -0.18 12.64 -1.96
CA ILE A 71 -0.74 12.39 -3.29
C ILE A 71 -0.29 13.48 -4.23
N ASN A 72 0.26 13.06 -5.37
CA ASN A 72 0.57 13.98 -6.47
C ASN A 72 -0.45 13.74 -7.58
N ILE A 73 -1.15 14.79 -7.99
CA ILE A 73 -2.10 14.76 -9.10
C ILE A 73 -1.41 15.36 -10.32
N PHE A 74 -1.48 14.64 -11.44
CA PHE A 74 -0.81 15.01 -12.68
C PHE A 74 -1.80 15.55 -13.71
N LYS A 75 -1.31 16.49 -14.52
CA LYS A 75 -1.94 16.92 -15.77
C LYS A 75 -0.89 16.79 -16.86
N GLY A 76 -1.06 15.78 -17.72
CA GLY A 76 0.03 15.34 -18.58
C GLY A 76 1.20 14.79 -17.76
N ASP A 77 2.42 15.20 -18.07
CA ASP A 77 3.62 14.77 -17.35
C ASP A 77 3.99 15.66 -16.14
N GLU A 78 3.20 16.70 -15.89
CA GLU A 78 3.47 17.67 -14.84
C GLU A 78 2.60 17.44 -13.59
N THR A 79 3.20 17.56 -12.41
CA THR A 79 2.46 17.59 -11.15
C THR A 79 1.68 18.91 -11.08
N LYS A 80 0.36 18.81 -10.93
CA LYS A 80 -0.52 19.97 -10.82
C LYS A 80 -0.87 20.29 -9.37
N TYR A 81 -1.12 19.25 -8.57
CA TYR A 81 -1.46 19.38 -7.16
C TYR A 81 -0.65 18.39 -6.34
N ILE A 82 -0.28 18.81 -5.12
CA ILE A 82 0.25 17.94 -4.07
C ILE A 82 -0.70 18.00 -2.90
N ILE A 83 -1.15 16.86 -2.41
CA ILE A 83 -2.08 16.76 -1.28
C ILE A 83 -1.47 15.90 -0.20
N ASP A 84 -1.37 16.44 1.00
CA ASP A 84 -0.97 15.74 2.21
C ASP A 84 -2.18 15.54 3.13
N SER A 85 -2.26 14.41 3.81
CA SER A 85 -3.27 14.12 4.82
C SER A 85 -2.77 13.15 5.88
N ASP A 86 -3.37 13.19 7.06
CA ASP A 86 -3.05 12.26 8.15
C ASP A 86 -3.52 10.84 7.81
N GLU A 87 -4.72 10.72 7.26
CA GLU A 87 -5.34 9.45 6.89
C GLU A 87 -5.96 9.54 5.49
N SER A 88 -5.91 8.43 4.78
CA SER A 88 -6.59 8.31 3.49
C SER A 88 -7.07 6.89 3.23
N SER A 89 -7.97 6.76 2.30
CA SER A 89 -8.40 5.46 1.80
C SER A 89 -8.62 5.47 0.29
N LEU A 90 -8.30 4.33 -0.33
CA LEU A 90 -8.55 4.05 -1.73
C LEU A 90 -9.49 2.86 -1.84
N SER A 91 -10.56 3.03 -2.56
CA SER A 91 -11.56 1.99 -2.81
C SER A 91 -12.05 2.03 -4.26
N ASN A 92 -12.97 1.13 -4.61
CA ASN A 92 -13.53 1.02 -5.96
C ASN A 92 -12.44 0.93 -7.04
N ASN A 93 -11.56 -0.08 -6.92
CA ASN A 93 -10.42 -0.29 -7.84
C ASN A 93 -9.51 0.95 -7.96
N ASN A 94 -9.25 1.63 -6.84
CA ASN A 94 -8.46 2.85 -6.74
C ASN A 94 -9.08 4.07 -7.47
N LYS A 95 -10.38 4.03 -7.71
CA LYS A 95 -11.11 5.13 -8.36
C LYS A 95 -11.77 6.10 -7.39
N HIS A 96 -11.91 5.69 -6.13
CA HIS A 96 -12.46 6.55 -5.07
C HIS A 96 -11.40 6.79 -4.00
N LEU A 97 -11.04 8.06 -3.84
CA LEU A 97 -10.06 8.54 -2.87
C LEU A 97 -10.77 9.37 -1.81
N GLU A 98 -10.56 9.03 -0.53
CA GLU A 98 -10.98 9.84 0.60
C GLU A 98 -9.75 10.23 1.43
N LEU A 99 -9.68 11.49 1.82
CA LEU A 99 -8.63 12.07 2.68
C LEU A 99 -9.27 12.66 3.92
N LYS A 100 -8.65 12.45 5.09
CA LYS A 100 -9.13 12.95 6.38
C LYS A 100 -7.96 13.40 7.26
N GLY A 101 -8.22 14.45 8.03
CA GLY A 101 -7.27 15.00 9.00
C GLY A 101 -6.18 15.83 8.36
N ASN A 102 -6.13 17.09 8.72
CA ASN A 102 -5.11 18.05 8.30
C ASN A 102 -4.81 18.01 6.80
N VAL A 103 -5.85 17.95 5.97
CA VAL A 103 -5.70 17.90 4.53
C VAL A 103 -5.14 19.25 4.05
N LYS A 104 -4.00 19.20 3.39
CA LYS A 104 -3.32 20.33 2.79
C LYS A 104 -3.13 20.08 1.31
N MET A 105 -3.67 20.94 0.47
CA MET A 105 -3.49 20.90 -0.99
C MET A 105 -2.65 22.08 -1.44
N ILE A 106 -1.62 21.82 -2.21
CA ILE A 106 -0.76 22.81 -2.83
C ILE A 106 -0.98 22.76 -4.33
N THR A 107 -1.35 23.87 -4.93
CA THR A 107 -1.41 24.03 -6.39
C THR A 107 -0.03 24.41 -6.90
N ILE A 108 0.54 23.61 -7.78
CA ILE A 108 1.84 23.88 -8.40
C ILE A 108 1.61 24.78 -9.62
N ASN A 109 1.93 26.06 -9.48
CA ASN A 109 1.86 27.05 -10.53
C ASN A 109 2.90 28.17 -10.25
N GLN A 110 2.81 29.30 -10.94
CA GLN A 110 3.72 30.43 -10.71
C GLN A 110 3.55 31.10 -9.33
N GLU A 111 2.37 30.98 -8.73
CA GLU A 111 2.06 31.42 -7.37
C GLU A 111 1.44 30.21 -6.66
N ASP A 112 2.24 29.50 -5.85
CA ASP A 112 1.78 28.32 -5.13
C ASP A 112 0.64 28.68 -4.17
N GLU A 113 -0.56 28.22 -4.47
CA GLU A 113 -1.74 28.39 -3.62
C GLU A 113 -1.85 27.21 -2.68
N ILE A 114 -2.17 27.49 -1.41
CA ILE A 114 -2.35 26.46 -0.39
C ILE A 114 -3.79 26.50 0.11
N LEU A 115 -4.45 25.35 0.04
CA LEU A 115 -5.78 25.11 0.58
C LEU A 115 -5.69 24.14 1.75
N TYR A 116 -6.41 24.44 2.84
CA TYR A 116 -6.56 23.53 3.98
C TYR A 116 -8.01 23.06 4.08
N ALA A 117 -8.20 21.78 4.41
CA ALA A 117 -9.50 21.18 4.62
C ALA A 117 -9.45 20.10 5.71
N ASP A 118 -10.58 19.79 6.32
CA ASP A 118 -10.70 18.65 7.25
C ASP A 118 -10.80 17.31 6.51
N SER A 119 -11.41 17.35 5.33
CA SER A 119 -11.59 16.18 4.48
C SER A 119 -11.65 16.57 3.01
N PHE A 120 -11.33 15.59 2.16
CA PHE A 120 -11.41 15.70 0.71
C PHE A 120 -11.84 14.34 0.15
N SER A 121 -12.70 14.35 -0.85
CA SER A 121 -13.14 13.15 -1.56
C SER A 121 -13.10 13.38 -3.06
N TRP A 122 -12.60 12.39 -3.80
CA TRP A 122 -12.48 12.45 -5.24
C TRP A 122 -12.84 11.12 -5.89
N ASN A 123 -13.74 11.19 -6.89
CA ASN A 123 -14.08 10.09 -7.77
C ASN A 123 -13.40 10.31 -9.14
N ILE A 124 -12.51 9.42 -9.50
CA ILE A 124 -11.69 9.57 -10.72
C ILE A 124 -12.51 9.35 -11.98
N ASP A 125 -13.58 8.54 -11.90
CA ASP A 125 -14.48 8.29 -13.04
C ASP A 125 -15.31 9.51 -13.45
N GLU A 126 -15.40 10.52 -12.60
CA GLU A 126 -16.16 11.76 -12.86
C GLU A 126 -15.27 12.88 -13.45
N THR A 127 -14.03 12.58 -13.77
CA THR A 127 -13.11 13.56 -14.38
C THR A 127 -13.35 13.60 -15.87
N TYR A 128 -14.01 14.64 -16.30
CA TYR A 128 -14.22 15.01 -17.71
C TYR A 128 -13.01 15.79 -18.24
#